data_c9207613dce51dca1d82f6cb171b12f7
#
_entry.id   c9207613dce51dca1d82f6cb171b12f7
#
_cell.length_a   1.000
_cell.length_b   1.000
_cell.length_c   1.000
_cell.angle_alpha   90.00
_cell.angle_beta   90.00
_cell.angle_gamma   90.00
#
_symmetry.space_group_name_H-M   'P 1'
#
loop_
_entity.id
_entity.type
_entity.pdbx_description
1 polymer ?
#
loop_
_entity_poly.entity_id
_entity_poly.type
_entity_poly.pdbx_seq_one_letter_code
_entity_poly.pdbx_strand_id
1 'polypeptide(L)'
;ASHWFVSEDKMTFKFRINPDARWWDGNPVTSEDVIATWDLRMDETILSPFEQVTYGKFQRPIAESKYIVSVQAKTVNWRNFLYFSTMVLHPNHILQDLDGTAFLEEYAFSVVPGTGPYKISESDIKNQESYTLSRREDYWAKDSPFNKYKYNFDKIQVSVVKDNDALQYEKFKKGEQDIFNVQRSRRWVEETDFESTQKGWIKKQRIFSEKPAGTSGYYFNMRQWPFDDKRIRYAFCYL
;
A
#
# COMPACT_ATOMS: atom_id res chain seq x y z
N ALA A 1 -2.46 -2.26 -14.93
CA ALA A 1 -2.83 -2.89 -16.21
C ALA A 1 -3.64 -1.93 -17.07
N SER A 2 -3.46 -1.97 -18.39
CA SER A 2 -4.25 -1.17 -19.34
C SER A 2 -5.54 -1.89 -19.76
N HIS A 3 -5.50 -3.21 -19.80
CA HIS A 3 -6.62 -4.08 -20.14
C HIS A 3 -6.57 -5.34 -19.29
N TRP A 4 -7.71 -5.97 -19.12
CA TRP A 4 -7.82 -7.26 -18.47
C TRP A 4 -8.88 -8.13 -19.15
N PHE A 5 -8.76 -9.42 -18.93
CA PHE A 5 -9.71 -10.44 -19.38
C PHE A 5 -10.01 -11.38 -18.23
N VAL A 6 -11.25 -11.82 -18.14
CA VAL A 6 -11.72 -12.84 -17.19
C VAL A 6 -12.39 -13.93 -17.99
N SER A 7 -11.97 -15.19 -17.82
CA SER A 7 -12.60 -16.35 -18.48
C SER A 7 -14.05 -16.57 -18.03
N GLU A 8 -14.83 -17.30 -18.79
CA GLU A 8 -16.24 -17.61 -18.48
C GLU A 8 -16.39 -18.35 -17.16
N ASP A 9 -15.49 -19.27 -16.87
CA ASP A 9 -15.42 -20.02 -15.61
C ASP A 9 -14.91 -19.19 -14.42
N LYS A 10 -14.49 -17.92 -14.66
CA LYS A 10 -13.97 -16.97 -13.67
C LYS A 10 -12.73 -17.47 -12.92
N MET A 11 -11.99 -18.37 -13.51
CA MET A 11 -10.78 -18.94 -12.92
C MET A 11 -9.49 -18.41 -13.56
N THR A 12 -9.54 -17.98 -14.84
CA THR A 12 -8.35 -17.45 -15.52
C THR A 12 -8.48 -15.95 -15.73
N PHE A 13 -7.44 -15.24 -15.34
CA PHE A 13 -7.34 -13.78 -15.50
C PHE A 13 -6.13 -13.45 -16.34
N LYS A 14 -6.29 -12.54 -17.31
CA LYS A 14 -5.18 -11.99 -18.08
C LYS A 14 -5.10 -10.49 -17.87
N PHE A 15 -3.88 -10.00 -17.78
CA PHE A 15 -3.63 -8.57 -17.61
C PHE A 15 -2.60 -8.10 -18.63
N ARG A 16 -2.93 -6.99 -19.31
CA ARG A 16 -1.99 -6.30 -20.17
C ARG A 16 -1.34 -5.17 -19.37
N ILE A 17 -0.07 -5.26 -19.13
CA ILE A 17 0.74 -4.20 -18.54
C ILE A 17 0.82 -3.04 -19.55
N ASN A 18 0.73 -1.80 -19.07
CA ASN A 18 0.90 -0.65 -19.96
C ASN A 18 2.35 -0.62 -20.47
N PRO A 19 2.61 -0.65 -21.78
CA PRO A 19 3.95 -0.61 -22.34
C PRO A 19 4.76 0.64 -21.98
N ASP A 20 4.09 1.74 -21.62
CA ASP A 20 4.73 2.98 -21.19
C ASP A 20 5.15 2.96 -19.73
N ALA A 21 4.66 1.98 -18.94
CA ALA A 21 4.97 1.89 -17.52
C ALA A 21 6.47 1.70 -17.28
N ARG A 22 7.03 2.51 -16.38
CA ARG A 22 8.45 2.52 -16.04
C ARG A 22 8.65 2.58 -14.54
N TRP A 23 9.62 1.82 -14.10
CA TRP A 23 10.21 2.03 -12.78
C TRP A 23 10.91 3.39 -12.74
N TRP A 24 11.19 3.91 -11.54
CA TRP A 24 11.84 5.24 -11.47
C TRP A 24 13.31 5.25 -11.92
N ASP A 25 13.92 4.08 -12.06
CA ASP A 25 15.25 3.88 -12.63
C ASP A 25 15.26 3.83 -14.18
N GLY A 26 14.06 3.96 -14.80
CA GLY A 26 13.86 3.98 -16.25
C GLY A 26 13.56 2.62 -16.87
N ASN A 27 13.74 1.51 -16.15
CA ASN A 27 13.46 0.17 -16.66
C ASN A 27 11.95 -0.01 -16.94
N PRO A 28 11.56 -0.73 -18.01
CA PRO A 28 10.16 -0.99 -18.32
C PRO A 28 9.57 -1.97 -17.29
N VAL A 29 8.29 -1.77 -16.97
CA VAL A 29 7.51 -2.77 -16.22
C VAL A 29 7.04 -3.86 -17.19
N THR A 30 7.32 -5.11 -16.87
CA THR A 30 7.05 -6.26 -17.75
C THR A 30 6.31 -7.38 -17.02
N SER A 31 5.94 -8.44 -17.76
CA SER A 31 5.36 -9.64 -17.17
C SER A 31 6.31 -10.38 -16.25
N GLU A 32 7.62 -10.26 -16.48
CA GLU A 32 8.62 -10.86 -15.61
C GLU A 32 8.62 -10.25 -14.21
N ASP A 33 8.33 -8.95 -14.07
CA ASP A 33 8.19 -8.31 -12.76
C ASP A 33 7.03 -8.91 -11.96
N VAL A 34 5.94 -9.28 -12.64
CA VAL A 34 4.79 -9.95 -12.00
C VAL A 34 5.16 -11.34 -11.50
N ILE A 35 5.89 -12.11 -12.33
CA ILE A 35 6.32 -13.46 -11.99
C ILE A 35 7.32 -13.42 -10.84
N ALA A 36 8.36 -12.61 -10.94
CA ALA A 36 9.37 -12.47 -9.90
C ALA A 36 8.77 -12.00 -8.57
N THR A 37 7.82 -11.06 -8.63
CA THR A 37 7.09 -10.64 -7.41
C THR A 37 6.28 -11.78 -6.82
N TRP A 38 5.58 -12.57 -7.64
CA TRP A 38 4.80 -13.71 -7.15
C TRP A 38 5.71 -14.79 -6.56
N ASP A 39 6.83 -15.09 -7.19
CA ASP A 39 7.82 -16.05 -6.70
C ASP A 39 8.36 -15.62 -5.33
N LEU A 40 8.74 -14.33 -5.16
CA LEU A 40 9.17 -13.78 -3.88
C LEU A 40 8.06 -13.89 -2.81
N ARG A 41 6.78 -13.58 -3.15
CA ARG A 41 5.66 -13.66 -2.21
C ARG A 41 5.35 -15.09 -1.77
N MET A 42 5.69 -16.07 -2.60
CA MET A 42 5.49 -17.49 -2.31
C MET A 42 6.70 -18.15 -1.64
N ASP A 43 7.83 -17.46 -1.58
CA ASP A 43 8.99 -17.92 -0.84
C ASP A 43 8.70 -17.94 0.67
N GLU A 44 8.94 -19.09 1.32
CA GLU A 44 8.68 -19.24 2.76
C GLU A 44 9.58 -18.34 3.61
N THR A 45 10.76 -17.99 3.10
CA THR A 45 11.76 -17.18 3.82
C THR A 45 11.44 -15.69 3.86
N ILE A 46 10.48 -15.19 3.03
CA ILE A 46 10.00 -13.80 3.09
C ILE A 46 9.22 -13.48 4.39
N LEU A 47 8.85 -14.49 5.16
CA LEU A 47 8.14 -14.39 6.44
C LEU A 47 6.82 -13.59 6.37
N SER A 48 6.11 -13.69 5.25
CA SER A 48 4.82 -13.04 5.04
C SER A 48 3.65 -14.04 4.87
N PRO A 49 3.17 -14.67 5.95
CA PRO A 49 2.13 -15.70 5.88
C PRO A 49 0.82 -15.22 5.24
N PHE A 50 0.47 -13.95 5.42
CA PHE A 50 -0.73 -13.38 4.82
C PHE A 50 -0.65 -13.36 3.29
N GLU A 51 0.49 -13.00 2.75
CA GLU A 51 0.72 -12.97 1.29
C GLU A 51 0.75 -14.38 0.72
N GLN A 52 1.41 -15.31 1.41
CA GLN A 52 1.41 -16.73 1.02
C GLN A 52 0.00 -17.32 0.96
N VAL A 53 -0.85 -17.05 1.97
CA VAL A 53 -2.27 -17.46 1.96
C VAL A 53 -3.05 -16.76 0.84
N THR A 54 -2.74 -15.50 0.55
CA THR A 54 -3.48 -14.73 -0.47
C THR A 54 -3.09 -15.16 -1.88
N TYR A 55 -1.80 -15.20 -2.19
CA TYR A 55 -1.30 -15.53 -3.53
C TYR A 55 -1.20 -17.04 -3.76
N GLY A 56 -1.13 -17.84 -2.72
CA GLY A 56 -1.23 -19.30 -2.79
C GLY A 56 -2.55 -19.84 -3.33
N LYS A 57 -3.58 -18.97 -3.45
CA LYS A 57 -4.87 -19.29 -4.13
C LYS A 57 -4.72 -19.39 -5.65
N PHE A 58 -3.59 -19.04 -6.20
CA PHE A 58 -3.32 -19.04 -7.63
C PHE A 58 -2.23 -20.05 -7.98
N GLN A 59 -2.23 -20.50 -9.24
CA GLN A 59 -1.09 -21.12 -9.84
C GLN A 59 -0.03 -20.05 -10.12
N ARG A 60 1.21 -20.46 -10.30
CA ARG A 60 2.27 -19.55 -10.72
C ARG A 60 1.86 -18.81 -11.99
N PRO A 61 1.94 -17.47 -12.05
CA PRO A 61 1.61 -16.71 -13.25
C PRO A 61 2.49 -17.08 -14.44
N ILE A 62 1.99 -16.87 -15.65
CA ILE A 62 2.69 -17.17 -16.90
C ILE A 62 2.82 -15.89 -17.71
N ALA A 63 4.03 -15.58 -18.17
CA ALA A 63 4.28 -14.54 -19.17
C ALA A 63 3.87 -15.06 -20.53
N GLU A 64 2.73 -14.60 -21.06
CA GLU A 64 2.32 -14.90 -22.44
C GLU A 64 3.10 -14.05 -23.46
N SER A 65 3.52 -12.87 -23.04
CA SER A 65 4.41 -11.97 -23.78
C SER A 65 5.05 -10.97 -22.82
N LYS A 66 5.94 -10.12 -23.33
CA LYS A 66 6.60 -9.07 -22.52
C LYS A 66 5.64 -8.24 -21.68
N TYR A 67 4.41 -8.03 -22.12
CA TYR A 67 3.43 -7.17 -21.46
C TYR A 67 2.09 -7.86 -21.17
N ILE A 68 2.00 -9.17 -21.34
CA ILE A 68 0.78 -9.93 -21.04
C ILE A 68 1.13 -11.04 -20.06
N VAL A 69 0.46 -11.03 -18.93
CA VAL A 69 0.53 -12.06 -17.91
C VAL A 69 -0.83 -12.72 -17.74
N SER A 70 -0.86 -14.03 -17.62
CA SER A 70 -2.02 -14.81 -17.23
C SER A 70 -1.81 -15.50 -15.89
N VAL A 71 -2.89 -15.68 -15.16
CA VAL A 71 -2.90 -16.39 -13.89
C VAL A 71 -4.18 -17.20 -13.76
N GLN A 72 -4.07 -18.40 -13.21
CA GLN A 72 -5.21 -19.28 -12.93
C GLN A 72 -5.42 -19.40 -11.43
N ALA A 73 -6.66 -19.16 -10.98
CA ALA A 73 -7.07 -19.41 -9.61
C ALA A 73 -7.29 -20.93 -9.37
N LYS A 74 -6.97 -21.42 -8.19
CA LYS A 74 -7.19 -22.82 -7.79
C LYS A 74 -8.66 -23.14 -7.48
N THR A 75 -9.43 -22.12 -7.08
CA THR A 75 -10.86 -22.23 -6.75
C THR A 75 -11.59 -20.97 -7.18
N VAL A 76 -12.88 -21.08 -7.49
CA VAL A 76 -13.71 -19.92 -7.84
C VAL A 76 -13.97 -19.07 -6.59
N ASN A 77 -13.61 -17.79 -6.66
CA ASN A 77 -13.94 -16.80 -5.65
C ASN A 77 -14.05 -15.43 -6.30
N TRP A 78 -15.10 -14.66 -5.97
CA TRP A 78 -15.32 -13.33 -6.53
C TRP A 78 -14.20 -12.32 -6.21
N ARG A 79 -13.42 -12.55 -5.16
CA ARG A 79 -12.29 -11.70 -4.75
C ARG A 79 -10.99 -12.01 -5.51
N ASN A 80 -10.89 -13.14 -6.21
CA ASN A 80 -9.64 -13.57 -6.84
C ASN A 80 -9.10 -12.51 -7.81
N PHE A 81 -9.96 -11.95 -8.65
CA PHE A 81 -9.55 -10.87 -9.56
C PHE A 81 -8.92 -9.70 -8.79
N LEU A 82 -9.57 -9.25 -7.70
CA LEU A 82 -9.07 -8.13 -6.89
C LEU A 82 -7.76 -8.49 -6.20
N TYR A 83 -7.66 -9.67 -5.59
CA TYR A 83 -6.43 -10.09 -4.92
C TYR A 83 -5.22 -10.06 -5.84
N PHE A 84 -5.36 -10.60 -7.04
CA PHE A 84 -4.25 -10.61 -7.98
C PHE A 84 -3.98 -9.23 -8.59
N SER A 85 -5.01 -8.49 -8.97
CA SER A 85 -4.87 -7.17 -9.62
C SER A 85 -4.30 -6.08 -8.70
N THR A 86 -4.37 -6.26 -7.38
CA THR A 86 -3.84 -5.31 -6.39
C THR A 86 -2.46 -5.71 -5.85
N MET A 87 -1.82 -6.74 -6.42
CA MET A 87 -0.47 -7.13 -6.05
C MET A 87 0.50 -5.96 -6.30
N VAL A 88 1.21 -5.57 -5.25
CA VAL A 88 2.29 -4.58 -5.35
C VAL A 88 3.50 -5.25 -5.96
N LEU A 89 3.92 -4.75 -7.11
CA LEU A 89 5.03 -5.33 -7.88
C LEU A 89 6.38 -4.81 -7.39
N HIS A 90 7.39 -5.66 -7.51
CA HIS A 90 8.79 -5.34 -7.39
C HIS A 90 9.51 -5.56 -8.73
N PRO A 91 10.55 -4.79 -9.04
CA PRO A 91 11.26 -4.92 -10.31
C PRO A 91 12.08 -6.22 -10.37
N ASN A 92 11.89 -6.98 -11.44
CA ASN A 92 12.59 -8.25 -11.64
C ASN A 92 14.12 -8.10 -11.63
N HIS A 93 14.64 -7.01 -12.20
CA HIS A 93 16.10 -6.77 -12.22
C HIS A 93 16.70 -6.51 -10.83
N ILE A 94 15.88 -6.23 -9.83
CA ILE A 94 16.29 -6.16 -8.41
C ILE A 94 16.12 -7.53 -7.75
N LEU A 95 15.05 -8.26 -8.08
CA LEU A 95 14.76 -9.56 -7.47
C LEU A 95 15.59 -10.71 -8.02
N GLN A 96 16.21 -10.50 -9.16
CA GLN A 96 17.00 -11.53 -9.81
C GLN A 96 18.06 -12.08 -8.85
N ASP A 97 18.07 -13.40 -8.70
CA ASP A 97 18.98 -14.14 -7.83
C ASP A 97 18.81 -13.92 -6.30
N LEU A 98 17.72 -13.27 -5.85
CA LEU A 98 17.40 -13.12 -4.44
C LEU A 98 16.28 -14.07 -4.01
N ASP A 99 16.51 -14.81 -2.92
CA ASP A 99 15.44 -15.45 -2.16
C ASP A 99 14.83 -14.47 -1.12
N GLY A 100 13.81 -14.92 -0.38
CA GLY A 100 13.16 -14.07 0.62
C GLY A 100 14.10 -13.61 1.73
N THR A 101 15.06 -14.43 2.16
CA THR A 101 16.05 -14.06 3.19
C THR A 101 16.97 -12.98 2.66
N ALA A 102 17.59 -13.17 1.50
CA ALA A 102 18.51 -12.20 0.89
C ALA A 102 17.77 -10.86 0.60
N PHE A 103 16.52 -10.93 0.12
CA PHE A 103 15.71 -9.75 -0.09
C PHE A 103 15.46 -8.96 1.21
N LEU A 104 15.15 -9.65 2.31
CA LEU A 104 14.94 -8.99 3.60
C LEU A 104 16.24 -8.40 4.16
N GLU A 105 17.37 -9.09 4.00
CA GLU A 105 18.67 -8.58 4.45
C GLU A 105 19.09 -7.32 3.68
N GLU A 106 18.86 -7.27 2.38
CA GLU A 106 19.31 -6.17 1.53
C GLU A 106 18.29 -5.01 1.49
N TYR A 107 16.98 -5.33 1.40
CA TYR A 107 15.94 -4.32 1.11
C TYR A 107 15.00 -4.01 2.27
N ALA A 108 15.13 -4.62 3.47
CA ALA A 108 14.28 -4.25 4.61
C ALA A 108 14.39 -2.76 4.99
N PHE A 109 15.55 -2.14 4.74
CA PHE A 109 15.82 -0.74 5.06
C PHE A 109 16.33 0.07 3.86
N SER A 110 16.34 -0.51 2.68
CA SER A 110 16.76 0.13 1.43
C SER A 110 15.59 0.44 0.53
N VAL A 111 15.80 1.28 -0.45
CA VAL A 111 14.73 1.77 -1.32
C VAL A 111 14.66 0.93 -2.59
N VAL A 112 13.50 0.32 -2.81
CA VAL A 112 13.20 -0.41 -4.05
C VAL A 112 12.52 0.51 -5.05
N PRO A 113 12.93 0.51 -6.34
CA PRO A 113 12.28 1.30 -7.38
C PRO A 113 10.77 1.10 -7.46
N GLY A 114 10.02 2.22 -7.46
CA GLY A 114 8.58 2.24 -7.64
C GLY A 114 8.17 2.78 -9.01
N THR A 115 6.91 2.58 -9.37
CA THR A 115 6.32 3.08 -10.63
C THR A 115 5.54 4.38 -10.46
N GLY A 116 5.51 4.93 -9.25
CA GLY A 116 4.71 6.08 -8.87
C GLY A 116 5.25 7.43 -9.33
N PRO A 117 4.49 8.53 -9.08
CA PRO A 117 4.86 9.89 -9.48
C PRO A 117 5.94 10.52 -8.59
N TYR A 118 6.25 9.91 -7.47
CA TYR A 118 7.30 10.36 -6.55
C TYR A 118 8.38 9.29 -6.42
N LYS A 119 9.58 9.73 -6.19
CA LYS A 119 10.74 8.90 -5.86
C LYS A 119 11.38 9.37 -4.56
N ILE A 120 12.14 8.48 -3.95
CA ILE A 120 12.95 8.75 -2.78
C ILE A 120 14.36 8.23 -3.04
N SER A 121 15.37 8.98 -2.62
CA SER A 121 16.76 8.56 -2.66
C SER A 121 17.22 8.27 -1.23
N GLU A 122 18.22 7.44 -1.05
CA GLU A 122 18.77 7.16 0.29
C GLU A 122 19.23 8.43 1.01
N SER A 123 19.79 9.39 0.26
CA SER A 123 20.17 10.70 0.79
C SER A 123 19.01 11.55 1.31
N ASP A 124 17.78 11.23 0.90
CA ASP A 124 16.56 11.91 1.34
C ASP A 124 15.97 11.30 2.62
N ILE A 125 16.60 10.25 3.13
CA ILE A 125 16.17 9.55 4.34
C ILE A 125 17.07 9.95 5.51
N LYS A 126 16.47 10.53 6.53
CA LYS A 126 17.09 10.73 7.84
C LYS A 126 16.50 9.71 8.80
N ASN A 127 17.28 8.70 9.11
CA ASN A 127 16.78 7.56 9.88
C ASN A 127 16.08 8.00 11.17
N GLN A 128 14.87 7.51 11.41
CA GLN A 128 13.98 7.81 12.53
C GLN A 128 13.53 9.29 12.67
N GLU A 129 13.92 10.19 11.78
CA GLU A 129 13.56 11.60 11.81
C GLU A 129 12.60 12.00 10.69
N SER A 130 12.99 11.77 9.44
CA SER A 130 12.20 12.22 8.30
C SER A 130 12.64 11.56 7.00
N TYR A 131 11.78 11.63 5.99
CA TYR A 131 12.14 11.35 4.61
C TYR A 131 11.41 12.30 3.66
N THR A 132 12.01 12.50 2.49
CA THR A 132 11.46 13.41 1.47
C THR A 132 11.19 12.65 0.19
N LEU A 133 9.97 12.75 -0.29
CA LEU A 133 9.57 12.27 -1.61
C LEU A 133 9.71 13.42 -2.61
N SER A 134 10.40 13.21 -3.71
CA SER A 134 10.57 14.18 -4.79
C SER A 134 9.75 13.77 -6.00
N ARG A 135 9.03 14.74 -6.59
CA ARG A 135 8.22 14.51 -7.78
C ARG A 135 9.10 14.12 -8.97
N ARG A 136 8.64 13.15 -9.74
CA ARG A 136 9.27 12.73 -10.98
C ARG A 136 8.73 13.54 -12.15
N GLU A 137 9.63 14.14 -12.93
CA GLU A 137 9.26 14.79 -14.19
C GLU A 137 9.01 13.77 -15.30
N ASP A 138 9.70 12.64 -15.23
CA ASP A 138 9.62 11.51 -16.17
C ASP A 138 8.50 10.50 -15.83
N TYR A 139 7.56 10.87 -14.97
CA TYR A 139 6.47 9.95 -14.60
C TYR A 139 5.64 9.55 -15.83
N TRP A 140 5.70 8.26 -16.16
CA TRP A 140 5.12 7.69 -17.36
C TRP A 140 3.60 7.91 -17.55
N ALA A 141 2.87 8.09 -16.46
CA ALA A 141 1.42 8.26 -16.49
C ALA A 141 0.96 9.71 -16.21
N LYS A 142 1.86 10.70 -16.22
CA LYS A 142 1.52 12.10 -15.87
C LYS A 142 0.40 12.70 -16.71
N ASP A 143 0.38 12.39 -17.99
CA ASP A 143 -0.58 12.94 -18.97
C ASP A 143 -1.83 12.07 -19.15
N SER A 144 -1.93 10.96 -18.40
CA SER A 144 -3.13 10.12 -18.46
C SER A 144 -4.36 10.87 -17.92
N PRO A 145 -5.57 10.62 -18.43
CA PRO A 145 -6.80 11.28 -17.97
C PRO A 145 -7.02 11.18 -16.45
N PHE A 146 -6.54 10.10 -15.83
CA PHE A 146 -6.69 9.86 -14.40
C PHE A 146 -5.69 10.63 -13.54
N ASN A 147 -4.54 11.03 -14.09
CA ASN A 147 -3.43 11.62 -13.34
C ASN A 147 -3.18 13.08 -13.70
N LYS A 148 -3.72 13.52 -14.84
CA LYS A 148 -3.61 14.93 -15.26
C LYS A 148 -4.12 15.86 -14.15
N TYR A 149 -3.34 16.88 -13.83
CA TYR A 149 -3.58 17.83 -12.74
C TYR A 149 -3.46 17.27 -11.31
N LYS A 150 -2.92 16.07 -11.14
CA LYS A 150 -2.57 15.51 -9.83
C LYS A 150 -1.06 15.59 -9.57
N TYR A 151 -0.66 15.27 -8.36
CA TYR A 151 0.75 15.22 -7.96
C TYR A 151 1.48 16.56 -8.14
N ASN A 152 0.84 17.64 -7.67
CA ASN A 152 1.29 19.01 -7.91
C ASN A 152 2.43 19.49 -7.00
N PHE A 153 2.69 18.79 -5.89
CA PHE A 153 3.78 19.12 -4.97
C PHE A 153 5.10 18.61 -5.53
N ASP A 154 6.12 19.48 -5.54
CA ASP A 154 7.47 19.08 -5.98
C ASP A 154 8.14 18.17 -4.96
N LYS A 155 7.89 18.42 -3.67
CA LYS A 155 8.41 17.64 -2.56
C LYS A 155 7.32 17.39 -1.53
N ILE A 156 7.35 16.20 -0.94
CA ILE A 156 6.53 15.81 0.21
C ILE A 156 7.49 15.35 1.30
N GLN A 157 7.63 16.15 2.34
CA GLN A 157 8.44 15.80 3.49
C GLN A 157 7.57 15.13 4.55
N VAL A 158 8.00 13.98 5.02
CA VAL A 158 7.35 13.24 6.11
C VAL A 158 8.24 13.28 7.33
N SER A 159 7.75 13.86 8.41
CA SER A 159 8.44 13.87 9.71
C SER A 159 7.94 12.70 10.56
N VAL A 160 8.87 11.95 11.14
CA VAL A 160 8.56 10.83 12.01
C VAL A 160 8.54 11.31 13.46
N VAL A 161 7.39 11.16 14.12
CA VAL A 161 7.25 11.41 15.56
C VAL A 161 6.85 10.10 16.21
N LYS A 162 7.81 9.44 16.85
CA LYS A 162 7.61 8.11 17.43
C LYS A 162 6.80 8.22 18.72
N ASP A 163 5.71 7.45 18.80
CA ASP A 163 4.89 7.20 20.01
C ASP A 163 4.46 8.44 20.82
N ASN A 164 4.43 9.63 20.19
CA ASN A 164 4.04 10.86 20.86
C ASN A 164 3.02 11.69 20.04
N ASP A 165 1.79 11.24 20.08
CA ASP A 165 0.66 11.89 19.40
C ASP A 165 0.41 13.33 19.92
N ALA A 166 0.69 13.60 21.19
CA ALA A 166 0.58 14.95 21.75
C ALA A 166 1.62 15.90 21.14
N LEU A 167 2.89 15.46 21.06
CA LEU A 167 3.96 16.24 20.44
C LEU A 167 3.67 16.49 18.95
N GLN A 168 3.18 15.47 18.25
CA GLN A 168 2.82 15.61 16.84
C GLN A 168 1.72 16.67 16.65
N TYR A 169 0.72 16.69 17.54
CA TYR A 169 -0.35 17.68 17.51
C TYR A 169 0.15 19.09 17.83
N GLU A 170 1.06 19.25 18.80
CA GLU A 170 1.67 20.54 19.09
C GLU A 170 2.51 21.07 17.93
N LYS A 171 3.25 20.23 17.22
CA LYS A 171 3.97 20.59 15.99
C LYS A 171 3.02 21.07 14.90
N PHE A 172 1.90 20.39 14.71
CA PHE A 172 0.86 20.82 13.78
C PHE A 172 0.29 22.19 14.14
N LYS A 173 -0.05 22.44 15.41
CA LYS A 173 -0.56 23.75 15.87
C LYS A 173 0.45 24.89 15.64
N LYS A 174 1.74 24.61 15.71
CA LYS A 174 2.82 25.56 15.41
C LYS A 174 3.06 25.79 13.93
N GLY A 175 2.37 25.05 13.05
CA GLY A 175 2.55 25.17 11.60
C GLY A 175 3.78 24.42 11.05
N GLU A 176 4.34 23.49 11.83
CA GLU A 176 5.44 22.63 11.36
C GLU A 176 4.96 21.49 10.45
N GLN A 177 3.63 21.31 10.33
CA GLN A 177 2.98 20.32 9.48
C GLN A 177 1.78 20.95 8.77
N ASP A 178 1.64 20.64 7.47
CA ASP A 178 0.54 21.17 6.64
C ASP A 178 -0.77 20.38 6.81
N ILE A 179 -0.66 19.09 7.14
CA ILE A 179 -1.79 18.16 7.26
C ILE A 179 -1.70 17.38 8.56
N PHE A 180 -2.80 17.31 9.29
CA PHE A 180 -2.93 16.46 10.46
C PHE A 180 -4.23 15.65 10.40
N ASN A 181 -4.12 14.34 10.57
CA ASN A 181 -5.26 13.44 10.60
C ASN A 181 -5.75 13.25 12.05
N VAL A 182 -6.89 13.81 12.38
CA VAL A 182 -7.49 13.70 13.73
C VAL A 182 -8.26 12.38 13.84
N GLN A 183 -7.70 11.42 14.55
CA GLN A 183 -8.34 10.11 14.77
C GLN A 183 -9.19 10.05 16.04
N ARG A 184 -8.92 10.91 17.03
CA ARG A 184 -9.63 10.92 18.31
C ARG A 184 -10.83 11.87 18.27
N SER A 185 -12.03 11.35 18.54
CA SER A 185 -13.26 12.13 18.56
C SER A 185 -13.20 13.31 19.54
N ARG A 186 -12.63 13.10 20.73
CA ARG A 186 -12.44 14.17 21.72
C ARG A 186 -11.62 15.32 21.16
N ARG A 187 -10.47 15.02 20.55
CA ARG A 187 -9.62 16.05 19.91
C ARG A 187 -10.39 16.81 18.82
N TRP A 188 -11.16 16.08 18.01
CA TRP A 188 -11.99 16.71 16.96
C TRP A 188 -13.01 17.71 17.51
N VAL A 189 -13.60 17.42 18.66
CA VAL A 189 -14.67 18.27 19.24
C VAL A 189 -14.09 19.38 20.11
N GLU A 190 -13.14 19.06 21.00
CA GLU A 190 -12.71 19.93 22.09
C GLU A 190 -11.39 20.66 21.84
N GLU A 191 -10.47 20.07 21.03
CA GLU A 191 -9.09 20.54 20.95
C GLU A 191 -8.74 21.24 19.62
N THR A 192 -9.70 21.38 18.70
CA THR A 192 -9.45 21.98 17.37
C THR A 192 -9.76 23.47 17.30
N ASP A 193 -10.13 24.10 18.40
CA ASP A 193 -10.38 25.54 18.47
C ASP A 193 -9.15 26.27 19.03
N PHE A 194 -8.25 26.69 18.16
CA PHE A 194 -7.05 27.45 18.48
C PHE A 194 -6.81 28.57 17.45
N GLU A 195 -5.89 29.47 17.72
CA GLU A 195 -5.72 30.71 16.97
C GLU A 195 -5.67 30.53 15.44
N SER A 196 -4.93 29.55 14.93
CA SER A 196 -4.79 29.32 13.48
C SER A 196 -6.09 28.83 12.84
N THR A 197 -6.92 28.06 13.56
CA THR A 197 -8.24 27.64 13.08
C THR A 197 -9.25 28.80 13.16
N GLN A 198 -9.21 29.61 14.20
CA GLN A 198 -10.04 30.81 14.34
C GLN A 198 -9.76 31.85 13.25
N LYS A 199 -8.49 32.02 12.89
CA LYS A 199 -8.05 32.90 11.79
C LYS A 199 -8.30 32.32 10.39
N GLY A 200 -8.78 31.07 10.30
CA GLY A 200 -9.05 30.41 9.02
C GLY A 200 -7.82 29.95 8.24
N TRP A 201 -6.63 29.98 8.86
CA TRP A 201 -5.41 29.45 8.26
C TRP A 201 -5.41 27.93 8.19
N ILE A 202 -6.06 27.28 9.14
CA ILE A 202 -6.29 25.83 9.18
C ILE A 202 -7.77 25.55 9.02
N LYS A 203 -8.11 24.69 8.06
CA LYS A 203 -9.49 24.26 7.83
C LYS A 203 -9.72 22.88 8.43
N LYS A 204 -10.71 22.77 9.29
CA LYS A 204 -11.23 21.52 9.82
C LYS A 204 -12.20 20.92 8.79
N GLN A 205 -11.89 19.75 8.26
CA GLN A 205 -12.69 19.14 7.21
C GLN A 205 -12.94 17.66 7.49
N ARG A 206 -14.19 17.21 7.32
CA ARG A 206 -14.55 15.81 7.26
C ARG A 206 -14.53 15.37 5.80
N ILE A 207 -13.74 14.36 5.51
CA ILE A 207 -13.65 13.77 4.17
C ILE A 207 -14.43 12.47 4.18
N PHE A 208 -15.55 12.44 3.47
CA PHE A 208 -16.33 11.22 3.28
C PHE A 208 -15.80 10.46 2.06
N SER A 209 -15.78 9.17 2.17
CA SER A 209 -15.30 8.27 1.11
C SER A 209 -16.23 7.06 1.03
N GLU A 210 -16.51 6.60 -0.18
CA GLU A 210 -17.23 5.34 -0.44
C GLU A 210 -16.32 4.11 -0.36
N LYS A 211 -15.04 4.31 -0.01
CA LYS A 211 -14.14 3.18 0.24
C LYS A 211 -14.68 2.34 1.39
N PRO A 212 -14.55 1.00 1.30
CA PRO A 212 -14.91 0.15 2.42
C PRO A 212 -14.23 0.61 3.70
N ALA A 213 -15.01 0.90 4.72
CA ALA A 213 -14.49 1.23 6.04
C ALA A 213 -13.92 -0.05 6.67
N GLY A 214 -12.76 0.08 7.30
CA GLY A 214 -12.22 -0.98 8.14
C GLY A 214 -13.10 -1.21 9.38
N THR A 215 -12.98 -2.37 9.99
CA THR A 215 -13.60 -2.67 11.29
C THR A 215 -12.55 -2.54 12.38
N SER A 216 -12.89 -1.84 13.46
CA SER A 216 -12.07 -1.79 14.67
C SER A 216 -12.81 -2.48 15.80
N GLY A 217 -12.12 -3.35 16.53
CA GLY A 217 -12.73 -4.11 17.62
C GLY A 217 -11.81 -5.19 18.16
N TYR A 218 -12.34 -5.97 19.09
CA TYR A 218 -11.66 -7.14 19.60
C TYR A 218 -11.90 -8.34 18.70
N TYR A 219 -10.84 -8.99 18.24
CA TYR A 219 -10.88 -10.21 17.45
C TYR A 219 -10.54 -11.40 18.35
N PHE A 220 -11.54 -12.20 18.69
CA PHE A 220 -11.38 -13.32 19.59
C PHE A 220 -10.85 -14.56 18.86
N ASN A 221 -9.88 -15.25 19.45
CA ASN A 221 -9.50 -16.58 18.98
C ASN A 221 -10.56 -17.61 19.41
N MET A 222 -11.56 -17.79 18.58
CA MET A 222 -12.71 -18.68 18.86
C MET A 222 -12.35 -20.18 18.90
N ARG A 223 -11.09 -20.54 18.67
CA ARG A 223 -10.60 -21.92 18.75
C ARG A 223 -10.02 -22.27 20.11
N GLN A 224 -9.96 -21.30 21.03
CA GLN A 224 -9.39 -21.47 22.37
C GLN A 224 -10.35 -20.95 23.45
N TRP A 225 -10.37 -21.68 24.58
CA TRP A 225 -11.04 -21.24 25.79
C TRP A 225 -10.44 -19.90 26.28
N PRO A 226 -11.23 -18.94 26.79
CA PRO A 226 -12.67 -18.99 27.01
C PRO A 226 -13.51 -18.49 25.79
N PHE A 227 -12.87 -18.13 24.68
CA PHE A 227 -13.55 -17.49 23.55
C PHE A 227 -14.21 -18.45 22.56
N ASP A 228 -14.07 -19.75 22.75
CA ASP A 228 -14.88 -20.78 22.10
C ASP A 228 -16.35 -20.72 22.58
N ASP A 229 -16.61 -20.31 23.85
CA ASP A 229 -17.96 -20.10 24.36
C ASP A 229 -18.56 -18.78 23.82
N LYS A 230 -19.68 -18.91 23.10
CA LYS A 230 -20.43 -17.78 22.54
C LYS A 230 -20.92 -16.80 23.61
N ARG A 231 -21.27 -17.29 24.82
CA ARG A 231 -21.78 -16.48 25.92
C ARG A 231 -20.71 -15.47 26.39
N ILE A 232 -19.43 -15.89 26.45
CA ILE A 232 -18.34 -15.05 26.82
C ILE A 232 -18.16 -13.93 25.78
N ARG A 233 -18.19 -14.25 24.49
CA ARG A 233 -18.10 -13.23 23.43
C ARG A 233 -19.25 -12.23 23.48
N TYR A 234 -20.46 -12.68 23.80
CA TYR A 234 -21.59 -11.77 23.99
C TYR A 234 -21.42 -10.85 25.20
N ALA A 235 -20.81 -11.33 26.30
CA ALA A 235 -20.56 -10.50 27.45
C ALA A 235 -19.75 -9.25 27.12
N PHE A 236 -18.79 -9.35 26.19
CA PHE A 236 -18.02 -8.19 25.71
C PHE A 236 -18.86 -7.16 24.93
N CYS A 237 -20.03 -7.52 24.42
CA CYS A 237 -20.92 -6.57 23.76
C CYS A 237 -21.69 -5.70 24.76
N TYR A 238 -21.70 -6.07 26.04
CA TYR A 238 -22.40 -5.37 27.12
C TYR A 238 -21.45 -4.55 28.02
N LEU A 239 -20.14 -4.58 27.74
CA LEU A 239 -19.13 -3.77 28.40
C LEU A 239 -18.85 -2.47 27.63
#